data_c6fa12f50f3f13c28a17deb6afb10a7a
#
_entry.id   c6fa12f50f3f13c28a17deb6afb10a7a
#
_cell.length_a   1.000
_cell.length_b   1.000
_cell.length_c   1.000
_cell.angle_alpha   90.00
_cell.angle_beta   90.00
_cell.angle_gamma   90.00
#
_symmetry.space_group_name_H-M   'P 1'
#
loop_
_entity.id
_entity.type
_entity.pdbx_description
1 polymer ?
#
loop_
_entity_poly.entity_id
_entity_poly.type
_entity_poly.pdbx_seq_one_letter_code
_entity_poly.pdbx_strand_id
1 'polypeptide(L)'
;MITLFPSLIIQQQVNSLSTRHLVPRGEGEFDFVWTHFGFADDTPEMAQRRLRQANLFGPAGFVSADDGEVIEFSQDGFRQAKSGSTLCELGGTGTGGAEHMVTETLIRSMYAYWRKVMGV
;
A
#
# COMPACT_ATOMS: atom_id res chain seq x y z
N MET A 1 2.05 -2.24 -9.90
CA MET A 1 1.73 -2.62 -8.51
C MET A 1 0.54 -3.55 -8.53
N ILE A 2 0.60 -4.64 -7.75
CA ILE A 2 -0.46 -5.65 -7.63
C ILE A 2 -0.76 -5.80 -6.14
N THR A 3 -2.03 -5.67 -5.76
CA THR A 3 -2.47 -5.93 -4.39
C THR A 3 -3.16 -7.29 -4.33
N LEU A 4 -2.64 -8.17 -3.51
CA LEU A 4 -3.22 -9.46 -3.19
C LEU A 4 -3.95 -9.34 -1.85
N PHE A 5 -5.27 -9.41 -1.92
CA PHE A 5 -6.10 -9.34 -0.73
C PHE A 5 -5.77 -10.49 0.26
N PRO A 6 -5.72 -10.25 1.56
CA PRO A 6 -6.06 -9.00 2.23
C PRO A 6 -4.89 -8.02 2.42
N SER A 7 -3.63 -8.43 2.38
CA SER A 7 -2.56 -7.68 3.02
C SER A 7 -1.21 -7.67 2.31
N LEU A 8 -1.09 -8.26 1.12
CA LEU A 8 0.17 -8.32 0.41
C LEU A 8 0.15 -7.44 -0.84
N ILE A 9 1.17 -6.61 -0.98
CA ILE A 9 1.40 -5.77 -2.14
C ILE A 9 2.70 -6.19 -2.81
N ILE A 10 2.65 -6.44 -4.11
CA ILE A 10 3.82 -6.67 -4.96
C ILE A 10 4.04 -5.43 -5.81
N GLN A 11 5.20 -4.87 -5.73
CA GLN A 11 5.54 -3.63 -6.44
C GLN A 11 6.83 -3.77 -7.23
N GLN A 12 6.75 -3.46 -8.50
CA GLN A 12 7.92 -3.22 -9.33
C GLN A 12 7.99 -1.73 -9.68
N GLN A 13 9.09 -1.12 -9.35
CA GLN A 13 9.40 0.27 -9.70
C GLN A 13 10.76 0.30 -10.39
N VAL A 14 10.74 0.61 -11.68
CA VAL A 14 11.93 0.62 -12.53
C VAL A 14 12.70 -0.71 -12.37
N ASN A 15 13.85 -0.69 -11.69
CA ASN A 15 14.73 -1.85 -11.47
C ASN A 15 14.53 -2.51 -10.09
N SER A 16 13.62 -2.01 -9.26
CA SER A 16 13.39 -2.54 -7.93
C SER A 16 12.11 -3.37 -7.91
N LEU A 17 12.22 -4.59 -7.41
CA LEU A 17 11.11 -5.46 -7.06
C LEU A 17 11.03 -5.54 -5.54
N SER A 18 9.85 -5.33 -5.00
CA SER A 18 9.62 -5.44 -3.56
C SER A 18 8.24 -6.02 -3.25
N THR A 19 8.11 -6.58 -2.07
CA THR A 19 6.81 -6.84 -1.45
C THR A 19 6.64 -5.98 -0.22
N ARG A 20 5.39 -5.62 0.04
CA ARG A 20 4.94 -4.93 1.25
C ARG A 20 3.85 -5.78 1.88
N HIS A 21 4.01 -6.15 3.12
CA HIS A 21 3.06 -6.98 3.83
C HIS A 21 2.56 -6.26 5.07
N LEU A 22 1.24 -6.08 5.16
CA LEU A 22 0.59 -5.52 6.35
C LEU A 22 0.29 -6.67 7.30
N VAL A 23 0.97 -6.70 8.44
CA VAL A 23 0.82 -7.74 9.46
C VAL A 23 0.10 -7.14 10.66
N PRO A 24 -1.18 -7.46 10.89
CA PRO A 24 -1.93 -6.93 12.04
C PRO A 24 -1.27 -7.26 13.37
N ARG A 25 -1.24 -6.30 14.30
CA ARG A 25 -0.75 -6.46 15.67
C ARG A 25 -1.84 -6.27 16.71
N GLY A 26 -2.96 -5.67 16.32
CA GLY A 26 -4.10 -5.39 17.16
C GLY A 26 -5.08 -4.46 16.48
N GLU A 27 -6.03 -3.93 17.23
CA GLU A 27 -6.92 -2.89 16.73
C GLU A 27 -6.14 -1.58 16.54
N GLY A 28 -6.06 -1.11 15.31
CA GLY A 28 -5.40 0.16 14.98
C GLY A 28 -3.89 0.12 14.91
N GLU A 29 -3.27 -1.06 14.89
CA GLU A 29 -1.83 -1.22 14.75
C GLU A 29 -1.48 -2.36 13.80
N PHE A 30 -0.46 -2.14 12.97
CA PHE A 30 0.11 -3.19 12.10
C PHE A 30 1.59 -2.93 11.84
N ASP A 31 2.32 -4.00 11.57
CA ASP A 31 3.66 -3.90 11.01
C ASP A 31 3.57 -3.80 9.50
N PHE A 32 4.24 -2.83 8.91
CA PHE A 32 4.40 -2.74 7.47
C PHE A 32 5.76 -3.31 7.06
N VAL A 33 5.77 -4.58 6.70
CA VAL A 33 7.00 -5.33 6.42
C VAL A 33 7.36 -5.18 4.95
N TRP A 34 8.58 -4.71 4.68
CA TRP A 34 9.12 -4.54 3.35
C TRP A 34 10.17 -5.60 3.05
N THR A 35 10.07 -6.22 1.90
CA THR A 35 11.10 -7.12 1.37
C THR A 35 11.53 -6.63 0.00
N HIS A 36 12.80 -6.32 -0.15
CA HIS A 36 13.40 -5.94 -1.42
C HIS A 36 14.18 -7.09 -2.01
N PHE A 37 14.06 -7.28 -3.31
CA PHE A 37 14.70 -8.40 -4.03
C PHE A 37 15.88 -7.91 -4.86
N GLY A 38 16.98 -8.67 -4.80
CA GLY A 38 18.06 -8.68 -5.77
C GLY A 38 17.99 -9.94 -6.61
N PHE A 39 18.74 -9.98 -7.69
CA PHE A 39 18.82 -11.16 -8.56
C PHE A 39 20.24 -11.69 -8.56
N ALA A 40 20.38 -13.01 -8.71
CA ALA A 40 21.68 -13.67 -8.63
C ALA A 40 22.65 -13.30 -9.76
N ASP A 41 22.10 -12.84 -10.88
CA ASP A 41 22.82 -12.37 -12.07
C ASP A 41 23.00 -10.85 -12.13
N ASP A 42 22.65 -10.13 -11.06
CA ASP A 42 22.89 -8.68 -11.01
C ASP A 42 24.38 -8.37 -11.05
N THR A 43 24.77 -7.44 -11.92
CA THR A 43 26.11 -6.85 -11.84
C THR A 43 26.26 -6.03 -10.55
N PRO A 44 27.51 -5.77 -10.09
CA PRO A 44 27.72 -4.91 -8.90
C PRO A 44 27.04 -3.55 -9.00
N GLU A 45 27.03 -2.93 -10.17
CA GLU A 45 26.37 -1.63 -10.43
C GLU A 45 24.86 -1.75 -10.32
N MET A 46 24.29 -2.85 -10.82
CA MET A 46 22.85 -3.09 -10.73
C MET A 46 22.43 -3.37 -9.29
N ALA A 47 23.17 -4.20 -8.57
CA ALA A 47 22.94 -4.47 -7.15
C ALA A 47 22.97 -3.17 -6.33
N GLN A 48 23.97 -2.31 -6.57
CA GLN A 48 24.04 -1.01 -5.91
C GLN A 48 22.86 -0.09 -6.26
N ARG A 49 22.42 -0.10 -7.51
CA ARG A 49 21.25 0.68 -7.95
C ARG A 49 19.98 0.20 -7.23
N ARG A 50 19.77 -1.12 -7.13
CA ARG A 50 18.62 -1.68 -6.37
C ARG A 50 18.67 -1.30 -4.90
N LEU A 51 19.86 -1.35 -4.29
CA LEU A 51 20.03 -0.96 -2.89
C LEU A 51 19.70 0.52 -2.65
N ARG A 52 20.10 1.41 -3.55
CA ARG A 52 19.73 2.84 -3.48
C ARG A 52 18.23 3.03 -3.61
N GLN A 53 17.57 2.30 -4.49
CA GLN A 53 16.10 2.34 -4.62
C GLN A 53 15.43 1.79 -3.37
N ALA A 54 15.92 0.68 -2.80
CA ALA A 54 15.41 0.13 -1.55
C ALA A 54 15.51 1.13 -0.39
N ASN A 55 16.61 1.88 -0.31
CA ASN A 55 16.78 2.94 0.69
C ASN A 55 15.83 4.13 0.46
N LEU A 56 15.50 4.46 -0.79
CA LEU A 56 14.58 5.56 -1.10
C LEU A 56 13.12 5.19 -0.85
N PHE A 57 12.71 3.98 -1.24
CA PHE A 57 11.33 3.51 -1.19
C PHE A 57 11.03 2.58 -0.01
N GLY A 58 12.03 2.21 0.78
CA GLY A 58 11.87 1.42 1.98
C GLY A 58 11.34 2.22 3.16
N PRO A 59 11.07 1.59 4.30
CA PRO A 59 10.40 2.22 5.44
C PRO A 59 11.15 3.42 6.03
N ALA A 60 12.47 3.46 5.90
CA ALA A 60 13.31 4.59 6.32
C ALA A 60 13.57 5.62 5.21
N GLY A 61 13.03 5.40 4.02
CA GLY A 61 13.18 6.30 2.89
C GLY A 61 12.19 7.46 2.92
N PHE A 62 12.57 8.56 2.27
CA PHE A 62 11.73 9.77 2.23
C PHE A 62 10.31 9.51 1.71
N VAL A 63 10.16 8.66 0.70
CA VAL A 63 8.87 8.38 0.08
C VAL A 63 7.90 7.66 1.04
N SER A 64 8.43 6.79 1.89
CA SER A 64 7.58 5.99 2.80
C SER A 64 7.45 6.59 4.19
N ALA A 65 8.37 7.45 4.59
CA ALA A 65 8.29 8.17 5.85
C ALA A 65 7.09 9.11 5.88
N ASP A 66 6.84 9.84 4.79
CA ASP A 66 5.65 10.69 4.64
C ASP A 66 4.36 9.87 4.73
N ASP A 67 4.29 8.73 4.04
CA ASP A 67 3.14 7.83 4.10
C ASP A 67 2.88 7.32 5.53
N GLY A 68 3.95 7.00 6.27
CA GLY A 68 3.86 6.55 7.65
C GLY A 68 3.21 7.59 8.57
N GLU A 69 3.63 8.84 8.45
CA GLU A 69 3.07 9.96 9.22
C GLU A 69 1.59 10.20 8.88
N VAL A 70 1.25 10.18 7.60
CA VAL A 70 -0.15 10.35 7.16
C VAL A 70 -1.05 9.21 7.66
N ILE A 71 -0.56 7.98 7.67
CA ILE A 71 -1.30 6.83 8.20
C ILE A 71 -1.53 6.98 9.70
N GLU A 72 -0.53 7.43 10.48
CA GLU A 72 -0.66 7.68 11.90
C GLU A 72 -1.70 8.78 12.19
N PHE A 73 -1.63 9.91 11.49
CA PHE A 73 -2.62 10.98 11.63
C PHE A 73 -4.04 10.52 11.25
N SER A 74 -4.16 9.71 10.23
CA SER A 74 -5.46 9.15 9.82
C SER A 74 -6.03 8.25 10.92
N GLN A 75 -5.21 7.39 11.51
CA GLN A 75 -5.62 6.52 12.61
C GLN A 75 -6.03 7.31 13.86
N ASP A 76 -5.30 8.35 14.20
CA ASP A 76 -5.65 9.24 15.31
C ASP A 76 -6.94 10.01 15.03
N GLY A 77 -7.15 10.44 13.80
CA GLY A 77 -8.40 11.02 13.36
C GLY A 77 -9.60 10.08 13.57
N PHE A 78 -9.46 8.82 13.20
CA PHE A 78 -10.51 7.81 13.43
C PHE A 78 -10.76 7.54 14.92
N ARG A 79 -9.73 7.47 15.73
CA ARG A 79 -9.87 7.30 17.20
C ARG A 79 -10.60 8.46 17.86
N GLN A 80 -10.44 9.67 17.34
CA GLN A 80 -11.05 10.89 17.88
C GLN A 80 -12.41 11.22 17.25
N ALA A 81 -12.79 10.56 16.17
CA ALA A 81 -14.05 10.81 15.48
C ALA A 81 -15.24 10.48 16.37
N LYS A 82 -16.03 11.51 16.71
CA LYS A 82 -17.25 11.39 17.54
C LYS A 82 -18.44 10.79 16.78
N SER A 83 -18.43 10.92 15.46
CA SER A 83 -19.43 10.31 14.56
C SER A 83 -18.91 8.97 14.10
N GLY A 84 -19.70 7.92 14.19
CA GLY A 84 -19.31 6.59 13.72
C GLY A 84 -19.20 6.43 12.21
N SER A 85 -19.17 7.51 11.43
CA SER A 85 -19.07 7.48 9.97
C SER A 85 -18.18 8.59 9.43
N THR A 86 -17.41 8.26 8.41
CA THR A 86 -16.65 9.21 7.59
C THR A 86 -16.99 8.98 6.12
N LEU A 87 -16.90 10.03 5.32
CA LEU A 87 -17.01 9.94 3.86
C LEU A 87 -15.62 9.97 3.25
N CYS A 88 -15.30 8.94 2.47
CA CYS A 88 -14.10 8.90 1.65
C CYS A 88 -14.52 8.77 0.18
N GLU A 89 -14.32 9.82 -0.59
CA GLU A 89 -14.60 9.80 -2.03
C GLU A 89 -13.43 9.15 -2.78
N LEU A 90 -13.72 8.08 -3.51
CA LEU A 90 -12.78 7.30 -4.30
C LEU A 90 -13.07 7.43 -5.81
N GLY A 91 -13.39 8.63 -6.27
CA GLY A 91 -13.62 8.93 -7.69
C GLY A 91 -14.88 8.29 -8.29
N GLY A 92 -15.91 7.99 -7.47
CA GLY A 92 -17.18 7.42 -7.90
C GLY A 92 -17.54 6.11 -7.21
N THR A 93 -18.57 5.43 -7.70
CA THR A 93 -19.13 4.22 -7.06
C THR A 93 -18.99 2.94 -7.89
N GLY A 94 -18.68 3.05 -9.18
CA GLY A 94 -18.58 1.90 -10.08
C GLY A 94 -17.30 1.09 -9.86
N THR A 95 -17.38 -0.22 -10.12
CA THR A 95 -16.24 -1.16 -10.07
C THR A 95 -15.87 -1.71 -11.46
N GLY A 96 -16.52 -1.24 -12.51
CA GLY A 96 -16.21 -1.59 -13.90
C GLY A 96 -14.85 -1.04 -14.35
N GLY A 97 -14.32 -1.62 -15.42
CA GLY A 97 -13.10 -1.11 -16.06
C GLY A 97 -13.25 0.34 -16.50
N ALA A 98 -12.13 1.05 -16.57
CA ALA A 98 -12.06 2.41 -17.03
C ALA A 98 -10.91 2.58 -18.03
N GLU A 99 -11.08 3.50 -18.96
CA GLU A 99 -10.07 3.78 -20.00
C GLU A 99 -8.93 4.68 -19.50
N HIS A 100 -9.01 5.18 -18.26
CA HIS A 100 -8.02 6.07 -17.65
C HIS A 100 -7.23 5.36 -16.58
N MET A 101 -5.95 5.71 -16.44
CA MET A 101 -5.07 5.12 -15.43
C MET A 101 -5.39 5.60 -13.99
N VAL A 102 -5.99 6.78 -13.85
CA VAL A 102 -6.26 7.40 -12.53
C VAL A 102 -7.77 7.41 -12.27
N THR A 103 -8.31 6.27 -11.86
CA THR A 103 -9.76 6.11 -11.65
C THR A 103 -10.13 5.53 -10.30
N GLU A 104 -9.13 5.10 -9.52
CA GLU A 104 -9.32 4.40 -8.23
C GLU A 104 -10.28 3.20 -8.27
N THR A 105 -10.64 2.73 -9.46
CA THR A 105 -11.55 1.59 -9.67
C THR A 105 -11.05 0.34 -8.96
N LEU A 106 -9.74 0.10 -8.94
CA LEU A 106 -9.15 -1.06 -8.28
C LEU A 106 -9.32 -0.98 -6.75
N ILE A 107 -9.21 0.22 -6.18
CA ILE A 107 -9.44 0.46 -4.75
C ILE A 107 -10.91 0.22 -4.41
N ARG A 108 -11.83 0.76 -5.22
CA ARG A 108 -13.27 0.52 -5.05
C ARG A 108 -13.62 -0.97 -5.15
N SER A 109 -13.02 -1.69 -6.09
CA SER A 109 -13.22 -3.13 -6.25
C SER A 109 -12.70 -3.92 -5.04
N MET A 110 -11.56 -3.53 -4.49
CA MET A 110 -11.02 -4.12 -3.26
C MET A 110 -11.98 -3.92 -2.08
N TYR A 111 -12.51 -2.72 -1.89
CA TYR A 111 -13.50 -2.46 -0.83
C TYR A 111 -14.84 -3.15 -1.05
N ALA A 112 -15.29 -3.30 -2.30
CA ALA A 112 -16.47 -4.09 -2.60
C ALA A 112 -16.28 -5.57 -2.22
N TYR A 113 -15.11 -6.13 -2.52
CA TYR A 113 -14.77 -7.49 -2.12
C TYR A 113 -14.63 -7.61 -0.60
N TRP A 114 -13.99 -6.66 0.06
CA TRP A 114 -13.87 -6.61 1.51
C TRP A 114 -15.25 -6.64 2.20
N ARG A 115 -16.16 -5.77 1.78
CA ARG A 115 -17.52 -5.77 2.31
C ARG A 115 -18.22 -7.12 2.15
N LYS A 116 -18.09 -7.72 0.99
CA LYS A 116 -18.64 -9.06 0.73
C LYS A 116 -18.09 -10.12 1.70
N VAL A 117 -16.80 -10.11 1.96
CA VAL A 117 -16.15 -11.09 2.85
C VAL A 117 -16.49 -10.83 4.31
N MET A 118 -16.61 -9.56 4.71
CA MET A 118 -16.94 -9.16 6.07
C MET A 118 -18.45 -9.23 6.38
N GLY A 119 -19.30 -9.37 5.37
CA GLY A 119 -20.75 -9.44 5.55
C GLY A 119 -21.41 -8.10 5.87
N VAL A 120 -20.82 -6.98 5.42
CA VAL A 120 -21.29 -5.60 5.65
C VAL A 120 -21.54 -4.85 4.36
#